data_59fa0e7af15aef1e4f30f83c6b4b3c44
#
_entry.id   59fa0e7af15aef1e4f30f83c6b4b3c44
#
_cell.length_a   1.000
_cell.length_b   1.000
_cell.length_c   1.000
_cell.angle_alpha   90.00
_cell.angle_beta   90.00
_cell.angle_gamma   90.00
#
_symmetry.space_group_name_H-M   'P 1'
#
loop_
_entity.id
_entity.type
_entity.pdbx_description
1 polymer ?
#
loop_
_entity_poly.entity_id
_entity_poly.type
_entity_poly.pdbx_seq_one_letter_code
_entity_poly.pdbx_strand_id
1 'polypeptide(L)'
;MSTTETFRDCDADAIIGQIGRMNLMAISGFRVTRRNTGVTLPVGAGYSVTVDLDWDDTYVVRRVFKRGAKVWIKGEQRNVYCEEVGEVAYRASCFRNGDWGEAAA
;
A
#
# COMPACT_ATOMS: atom_id res chain seq x y z
N MET A 1 -16.91 16.10 -7.11
CA MET A 1 -16.03 15.22 -6.47
C MET A 1 -16.14 13.82 -6.98
N SER A 2 -15.07 13.27 -7.31
CA SER A 2 -15.10 11.92 -7.81
C SER A 2 -15.54 10.95 -6.73
N THR A 3 -16.24 9.95 -7.15
CA THR A 3 -16.50 8.84 -6.29
C THR A 3 -15.20 8.14 -6.01
N THR A 4 -14.85 8.08 -4.77
CA THR A 4 -13.68 7.33 -4.40
C THR A 4 -14.12 5.99 -3.86
N GLU A 5 -13.28 5.03 -4.06
CA GLU A 5 -13.42 3.78 -3.38
C GLU A 5 -13.41 4.01 -1.89
N THR A 6 -14.35 3.39 -1.20
CA THR A 6 -14.35 3.42 0.25
C THR A 6 -13.78 2.11 0.75
N PHE A 7 -12.91 2.20 1.76
CA PHE A 7 -12.36 1.05 2.42
C PHE A 7 -12.89 0.99 3.85
N ARG A 8 -12.74 -0.17 4.48
CA ARG A 8 -13.17 -0.35 5.85
C ARG A 8 -12.22 0.32 6.82
N ASP A 9 -12.77 0.88 7.87
CA ASP A 9 -11.96 1.29 9.00
C ASP A 9 -11.30 0.06 9.62
N CYS A 10 -10.05 0.19 9.99
CA CYS A 10 -9.31 -0.92 10.56
C CYS A 10 -8.25 -0.40 11.53
N ASP A 11 -7.66 -1.34 12.24
CA ASP A 11 -6.54 -1.04 13.12
C ASP A 11 -5.26 -1.05 12.31
N ALA A 12 -4.68 0.13 12.09
CA ALA A 12 -3.44 0.24 11.34
C ALA A 12 -2.31 -0.56 11.98
N ASP A 13 -2.28 -0.67 13.30
CA ASP A 13 -1.24 -1.44 13.97
C ASP A 13 -1.34 -2.94 13.65
N ALA A 14 -2.54 -3.45 13.42
CA ALA A 14 -2.70 -4.83 13.00
C ALA A 14 -2.07 -5.05 11.62
N ILE A 15 -2.26 -4.11 10.70
CA ILE A 15 -1.65 -4.18 9.37
C ILE A 15 -0.14 -4.11 9.48
N ILE A 16 0.37 -3.22 10.29
CA ILE A 16 1.81 -3.08 10.51
C ILE A 16 2.41 -4.39 11.00
N GLY A 17 1.74 -5.04 11.94
CA GLY A 17 2.20 -6.34 12.44
C GLY A 17 2.18 -7.43 11.37
N GLN A 18 1.19 -7.40 10.50
CA GLN A 18 1.06 -8.38 9.42
C GLN A 18 2.09 -8.17 8.31
N ILE A 19 2.42 -6.92 8.00
CA ILE A 19 3.49 -6.62 7.04
C ILE A 19 4.81 -7.18 7.55
N GLY A 20 5.05 -7.03 8.84
CA GLY A 20 6.22 -7.58 9.47
C GLY A 20 7.39 -6.60 9.48
N ARG A 21 8.20 -6.75 10.52
CA ARG A 21 9.28 -5.82 10.80
C ARG A 21 10.31 -5.71 9.68
N MET A 22 10.70 -6.85 9.11
CA MET A 22 11.73 -6.84 8.07
C MET A 22 11.24 -6.18 6.80
N ASN A 23 9.98 -6.43 6.44
CA ASN A 23 9.41 -5.77 5.27
C ASN A 23 9.25 -4.27 5.50
N LEU A 24 8.83 -3.85 6.70
CA LEU A 24 8.72 -2.43 7.01
C LEU A 24 10.07 -1.75 6.87
N MET A 25 11.13 -2.36 7.35
CA MET A 25 12.46 -1.80 7.22
C MET A 25 12.88 -1.69 5.76
N ALA A 26 12.64 -2.74 4.99
CA ALA A 26 13.03 -2.78 3.57
C ALA A 26 12.23 -1.79 2.73
N ILE A 27 10.95 -1.61 3.04
CA ILE A 27 10.07 -0.74 2.25
C ILE A 27 10.33 0.73 2.58
N SER A 28 10.32 1.09 3.85
CA SER A 28 10.25 2.50 4.25
C SER A 28 11.16 2.88 5.40
N GLY A 29 12.03 1.98 5.85
CA GLY A 29 12.88 2.24 7.02
C GLY A 29 12.04 2.51 8.27
N PHE A 30 10.96 1.77 8.43
CA PHE A 30 10.00 1.89 9.54
C PHE A 30 9.14 3.15 9.51
N ARG A 31 9.15 3.92 8.43
CA ARG A 31 8.27 5.08 8.33
C ARG A 31 6.89 4.62 7.89
N VAL A 32 5.90 4.96 8.67
CA VAL A 32 4.51 4.55 8.43
C VAL A 32 3.59 5.72 8.76
N THR A 33 2.67 6.02 7.85
CA THR A 33 1.58 6.92 8.15
C THR A 33 0.33 6.08 8.37
N ARG A 34 -0.23 6.17 9.56
CA ARG A 34 -1.46 5.44 9.91
C ARG A 34 -2.67 6.22 9.42
N ARG A 35 -3.59 5.50 8.78
CA ARG A 35 -4.86 6.08 8.34
C ARG A 35 -6.00 5.24 8.89
N ASN A 36 -7.21 5.74 8.78
CA ASN A 36 -8.37 5.02 9.31
C ASN A 36 -8.60 3.68 8.60
N THR A 37 -8.27 3.59 7.34
CA THR A 37 -8.52 2.38 6.54
C THR A 37 -7.27 1.56 6.29
N GLY A 38 -6.10 2.05 6.67
CA GLY A 38 -4.87 1.32 6.42
C GLY A 38 -3.63 2.12 6.71
N VAL A 39 -2.59 1.87 5.95
CA VAL A 39 -1.29 2.50 6.15
C VAL A 39 -0.71 2.99 4.83
N THR A 40 0.15 3.99 4.92
CA THR A 40 0.96 4.49 3.81
C THR A 40 2.43 4.33 4.18
N LEU A 41 3.20 3.70 3.32
CA LEU A 41 4.62 3.46 3.53
C LEU A 41 5.40 4.25 2.48
N PRO A 42 6.10 5.33 2.87
CA PRO A 42 6.87 6.10 1.89
C PRO A 42 8.08 5.30 1.41
N VAL A 43 8.27 5.27 0.10
CA VAL A 43 9.37 4.51 -0.51
C VAL A 43 10.52 5.43 -0.91
N GLY A 44 10.18 6.59 -1.48
CA GLY A 44 11.16 7.56 -1.95
C GLY A 44 10.89 7.95 -3.39
N ALA A 45 11.49 9.03 -3.83
CA ALA A 45 11.34 9.56 -5.19
C ALA A 45 9.87 9.82 -5.55
N GLY A 46 9.05 10.17 -4.58
CA GLY A 46 7.62 10.43 -4.79
C GLY A 46 6.75 9.17 -4.72
N TYR A 47 7.34 8.00 -4.57
CA TYR A 47 6.59 6.74 -4.50
C TYR A 47 6.24 6.37 -3.07
N SER A 48 5.10 5.73 -2.92
CA SER A 48 4.67 5.13 -1.66
C SER A 48 3.86 3.88 -1.94
N VAL A 49 3.76 3.04 -0.92
CA VAL A 49 2.91 1.85 -0.96
C VAL A 49 1.77 2.07 0.02
N THR A 50 0.55 1.86 -0.42
CA THR A 50 -0.61 1.94 0.46
C THR A 50 -1.21 0.55 0.63
N VAL A 51 -1.64 0.26 1.85
CA VAL A 51 -2.35 -0.98 2.18
C VAL A 51 -3.64 -0.59 2.87
N ASP A 52 -4.76 -0.95 2.28
CA ASP A 52 -6.08 -0.63 2.80
C ASP A 52 -6.90 -1.90 2.96
N LEU A 53 -7.80 -1.90 3.94
CA LEU A 53 -8.69 -3.03 4.19
C LEU A 53 -9.96 -2.87 3.36
N ASP A 54 -10.24 -3.85 2.53
CA ASP A 54 -11.44 -3.85 1.71
C ASP A 54 -12.61 -4.50 2.47
N TRP A 55 -13.81 -4.37 1.92
CA TRP A 55 -15.02 -4.82 2.59
C TRP A 55 -15.16 -6.33 2.68
N ASP A 56 -14.39 -7.08 1.90
CA ASP A 56 -14.38 -8.53 1.96
C ASP A 56 -13.30 -9.09 2.89
N ASP A 57 -12.73 -8.24 3.74
CA ASP A 57 -11.67 -8.59 4.70
C ASP A 57 -10.34 -8.95 4.06
N THR A 58 -10.16 -8.59 2.80
CA THR A 58 -8.84 -8.68 2.15
C THR A 58 -8.23 -7.30 2.04
N TYR A 59 -6.96 -7.24 1.70
CA TYR A 59 -6.26 -5.96 1.53
C TYR A 59 -6.13 -5.59 0.07
N VAL A 60 -6.08 -4.28 -0.17
CA VAL A 60 -5.74 -3.70 -1.46
C VAL A 60 -4.40 -3.00 -1.29
N VAL A 61 -3.42 -3.46 -2.05
CA VAL A 61 -2.06 -2.91 -2.01
C VAL A 61 -1.85 -2.12 -3.29
N ARG A 62 -1.41 -0.87 -3.15
CA ARG A 62 -1.18 0.02 -4.29
C ARG A 62 0.20 0.61 -4.25
N ARG A 63 0.77 0.76 -5.43
CA ARG A 63 1.96 1.59 -5.63
C ARG A 63 1.47 2.95 -6.11
N VAL A 64 1.82 4.00 -5.38
CA VAL A 64 1.32 5.34 -5.64
C VAL A 64 2.50 6.27 -5.90
N PHE A 65 2.37 7.11 -6.91
CA PHE A 65 3.34 8.16 -7.19
C PHE A 65 2.67 9.50 -6.99
N LYS A 66 3.32 10.37 -6.24
CA LYS A 66 2.81 11.71 -5.98
C LYS A 66 3.83 12.74 -6.42
N ARG A 67 3.36 13.74 -7.15
CA ARG A 67 4.18 14.86 -7.54
C ARG A 67 3.36 16.15 -7.44
N GLY A 68 3.75 17.02 -6.51
CA GLY A 68 2.95 18.20 -6.22
C GLY A 68 1.57 17.81 -5.72
N ALA A 69 0.54 18.36 -6.34
CA ALA A 69 -0.84 18.04 -5.98
C ALA A 69 -1.41 16.84 -6.73
N LYS A 70 -0.64 16.25 -7.64
CA LYS A 70 -1.11 15.14 -8.45
C LYS A 70 -0.70 13.82 -7.86
N VAL A 71 -1.61 12.84 -7.95
CA VAL A 71 -1.40 11.50 -7.42
C VAL A 71 -1.78 10.50 -8.49
N TRP A 72 -0.90 9.54 -8.76
CA TRP A 72 -1.17 8.46 -9.71
C TRP A 72 -1.06 7.11 -9.01
N ILE A 73 -1.99 6.22 -9.33
CA ILE A 73 -1.89 4.83 -8.91
C ILE A 73 -1.10 4.10 -9.99
N LYS A 74 0.10 3.66 -9.64
CA LYS A 74 1.03 3.04 -10.59
C LYS A 74 0.95 1.52 -10.61
N GLY A 75 0.14 0.94 -9.75
CA GLY A 75 -0.10 -0.48 -9.73
C GLY A 75 -1.01 -0.80 -8.56
N GLU A 76 -1.73 -1.91 -8.68
CA GLU A 76 -2.68 -2.30 -7.66
C GLU A 76 -2.80 -3.82 -7.63
N GLN A 77 -2.89 -4.38 -6.43
CA GLN A 77 -3.22 -5.78 -6.25
C GLN A 77 -4.29 -5.89 -5.18
N ARG A 78 -5.39 -6.55 -5.55
CA ARG A 78 -6.52 -6.76 -4.66
C ARG A 78 -6.55 -8.18 -4.15
N ASN A 79 -7.44 -8.46 -3.21
CA ASN A 79 -7.65 -9.78 -2.64
C ASN A 79 -6.38 -10.33 -2.00
N VAL A 80 -5.64 -9.45 -1.33
CA VAL A 80 -4.41 -9.81 -0.64
C VAL A 80 -4.77 -10.23 0.77
N TYR A 81 -4.35 -11.42 1.16
CA TYR A 81 -4.63 -11.94 2.50
C TYR A 81 -3.55 -11.51 3.49
N CYS A 82 -3.89 -11.56 4.76
CA CYS A 82 -3.01 -11.05 5.80
C CYS A 82 -1.66 -11.78 5.84
N GLU A 83 -1.62 -13.05 5.51
CA GLU A 83 -0.36 -13.80 5.51
C GLU A 83 0.55 -13.48 4.33
N GLU A 84 0.04 -12.80 3.30
CA GLU A 84 0.86 -12.44 2.14
C GLU A 84 1.07 -10.92 1.98
N VAL A 85 0.41 -10.12 2.82
CA VAL A 85 0.43 -8.67 2.65
C VAL A 85 1.85 -8.09 2.72
N GLY A 86 2.69 -8.64 3.57
CA GLY A 86 4.06 -8.16 3.72
C GLY A 86 4.87 -8.35 2.44
N GLU A 87 4.77 -9.52 1.83
CA GLU A 87 5.48 -9.80 0.59
C GLU A 87 4.95 -8.97 -0.56
N VAL A 88 3.63 -8.83 -0.67
CA VAL A 88 3.02 -8.03 -1.73
C VAL A 88 3.42 -6.57 -1.59
N ALA A 89 3.39 -6.03 -0.37
CA ALA A 89 3.81 -4.65 -0.13
C ALA A 89 5.29 -4.45 -0.47
N TYR A 90 6.13 -5.40 -0.14
CA TYR A 90 7.54 -5.33 -0.48
C TYR A 90 7.73 -5.28 -2.00
N ARG A 91 7.06 -6.15 -2.74
CA ARG A 91 7.16 -6.15 -4.20
C ARG A 91 6.64 -4.84 -4.79
N ALA A 92 5.58 -4.29 -4.22
CA ALA A 92 5.06 -3.00 -4.65
C ALA A 92 6.09 -1.88 -4.45
N SER A 93 6.93 -1.99 -3.43
CA SER A 93 7.93 -0.97 -3.13
C SER A 93 9.10 -0.99 -4.10
N CYS A 94 9.26 -2.05 -4.88
CA CYS A 94 10.35 -2.18 -5.85
C CYS A 94 10.00 -1.48 -7.16
N PHE A 95 9.67 -0.20 -7.08
CA PHE A 95 9.12 0.52 -8.22
C PHE A 95 10.07 0.62 -9.41
N ARG A 96 11.36 0.44 -9.19
CA ARG A 96 12.34 0.50 -10.28
C ARG A 96 12.38 -0.78 -11.12
N ASN A 97 11.74 -1.82 -10.64
CA ASN A 97 11.71 -3.09 -11.35
C ASN A 97 10.59 -3.14 -12.39
N GLY A 98 9.91 -2.04 -12.63
CA GLY A 98 8.90 -1.98 -13.66
C GLY A 98 7.54 -2.48 -13.19
N ASP A 99 6.96 -3.36 -13.95
CA ASP A 99 5.57 -3.75 -13.78
C ASP A 99 5.34 -4.50 -12.48
N TRP A 100 4.34 -4.07 -11.78
CA TRP A 100 3.85 -4.76 -10.59
C TRP A 100 2.35 -4.52 -10.50
N GLY A 101 1.61 -5.60 -10.24
CA GLY A 101 0.18 -5.51 -10.12
C GLY A 101 -0.47 -5.03 -11.42
N GLU A 102 -1.72 -4.65 -11.33
CA GLU A 102 -2.46 -4.13 -12.45
C GLU A 102 -2.35 -2.63 -12.48
N ALA A 103 -1.76 -2.08 -13.53
CA ALA A 103 -1.61 -0.65 -13.64
C ALA A 103 -2.99 0.00 -13.77
N ALA A 104 -3.22 1.09 -13.06
CA ALA A 104 -4.42 1.88 -13.25
C ALA A 104 -4.33 2.56 -14.61
N ALA A 105 -5.36 2.41 -15.37
CA ALA A 105 -5.42 3.02 -16.70
C ALA A 105 -5.50 4.55 -16.60
#